data_33e05cc92b179bc76c5ca78ac325647f
#
_entry.id   33e05cc92b179bc76c5ca78ac325647f
#
_cell.length_a   1.000
_cell.length_b   1.000
_cell.length_c   1.000
_cell.angle_alpha   90.00
_cell.angle_beta   90.00
_cell.angle_gamma   90.00
#
_symmetry.space_group_name_H-M   'P 1'
#
loop_
_entity.id
_entity.type
_entity.pdbx_description
1 polymer ?
#
loop_
_entity_poly.entity_id
_entity_poly.type
_entity_poly.pdbx_seq_one_letter_code
_entity_poly.pdbx_strand_id
1 'polypeptide(L)'
;MNRKLFSVGAALFLLLLFQFCVHAADLPVTSAFGWRVHPISGEWKFHTGVDLGYAEGTPIPALFDGIVIQSGNYTDGFGNQVLLYHPAYDTYTRYAHMSDVYVSVNQYIMQGIVIGLVGATGYVTGAHLHLEYIVRGANGDYVYANPLILWQ
;
A
#
# COMPACT_ATOMS: atom_id res chain seq x y z
N MET A 1 58.64 -24.52 -12.53
CA MET A 1 57.90 -23.27 -12.20
C MET A 1 56.43 -23.49 -12.57
N ASN A 2 55.63 -24.06 -11.64
CA ASN A 2 54.25 -24.50 -11.88
C ASN A 2 53.28 -23.38 -11.50
N ARG A 3 52.64 -22.76 -12.50
CA ARG A 3 51.53 -21.87 -12.28
C ARG A 3 50.26 -22.70 -12.17
N LYS A 4 49.67 -22.78 -10.96
CA LYS A 4 48.33 -23.30 -10.73
C LYS A 4 47.34 -22.23 -11.18
N LEU A 5 46.56 -22.52 -12.22
CA LEU A 5 45.35 -21.76 -12.58
C LEU A 5 44.27 -22.05 -11.54
N PHE A 6 43.84 -21.04 -10.82
CA PHE A 6 42.60 -21.09 -10.03
C PHE A 6 41.43 -20.87 -10.96
N SER A 7 40.68 -21.91 -11.21
CA SER A 7 39.38 -21.85 -11.86
C SER A 7 38.39 -21.24 -10.86
N VAL A 8 37.96 -20.02 -11.11
CA VAL A 8 36.83 -19.39 -10.38
C VAL A 8 35.56 -19.89 -11.03
N GLY A 9 34.95 -20.91 -10.40
CA GLY A 9 33.61 -21.36 -10.78
C GLY A 9 32.62 -20.27 -10.47
N ALA A 10 32.05 -19.62 -11.52
CA ALA A 10 30.93 -18.74 -11.40
C ALA A 10 29.70 -19.58 -11.05
N ALA A 11 29.31 -19.56 -9.77
CA ALA A 11 28.02 -20.08 -9.33
C ALA A 11 26.94 -19.12 -9.86
N LEU A 12 26.29 -19.51 -10.94
CA LEU A 12 25.11 -18.83 -11.48
C LEU A 12 23.95 -19.06 -10.51
N PHE A 13 23.74 -18.11 -9.59
CA PHE A 13 22.58 -18.10 -8.70
C PHE A 13 21.36 -17.71 -9.58
N LEU A 14 20.67 -18.73 -10.09
CA LEU A 14 19.40 -18.57 -10.80
C LEU A 14 18.34 -18.16 -9.77
N LEU A 15 18.16 -16.85 -9.57
CA LEU A 15 17.06 -16.31 -8.77
C LEU A 15 15.78 -16.55 -9.57
N LEU A 16 15.11 -17.66 -9.29
CA LEU A 16 13.72 -17.90 -9.73
C LEU A 16 12.85 -16.89 -8.98
N LEU A 17 12.66 -15.72 -9.59
CA LEU A 17 11.60 -14.80 -9.21
C LEU A 17 10.27 -15.46 -9.53
N PHE A 18 9.72 -16.21 -8.59
CA PHE A 18 8.31 -16.55 -8.58
C PHE A 18 7.54 -15.24 -8.39
N GLN A 19 7.17 -14.61 -9.50
CA GLN A 19 6.16 -13.55 -9.47
C GLN A 19 4.83 -14.24 -9.15
N PHE A 20 4.47 -14.24 -7.86
CA PHE A 20 3.09 -14.52 -7.48
C PHE A 20 2.23 -13.41 -8.05
N CYS A 21 1.52 -13.70 -9.13
CA CYS A 21 0.50 -12.82 -9.67
C CYS A 21 -0.69 -12.89 -8.71
N VAL A 22 -0.75 -11.97 -7.75
CA VAL A 22 -1.91 -11.83 -6.85
C VAL A 22 -3.01 -11.17 -7.67
N HIS A 23 -4.15 -11.85 -7.83
CA HIS A 23 -5.33 -11.28 -8.48
C HIS A 23 -6.20 -10.56 -7.44
N ALA A 24 -6.97 -9.57 -7.88
CA ALA A 24 -7.89 -8.83 -7.01
C ALA A 24 -8.86 -9.76 -6.25
N ALA A 25 -9.24 -10.88 -6.85
CA ALA A 25 -10.11 -11.90 -6.22
C ALA A 25 -9.46 -12.63 -5.03
N ASP A 26 -8.13 -12.62 -4.91
CA ASP A 26 -7.38 -13.28 -3.85
C ASP A 26 -7.14 -12.36 -2.64
N LEU A 27 -7.48 -11.07 -2.77
CA LEU A 27 -7.32 -10.11 -1.68
C LEU A 27 -8.44 -10.28 -0.65
N PRO A 28 -8.15 -10.17 0.66
CA PRO A 28 -9.13 -10.32 1.73
C PRO A 28 -10.00 -9.06 1.87
N VAL A 29 -10.77 -8.71 0.83
CA VAL A 29 -11.62 -7.52 0.82
C VAL A 29 -12.75 -7.68 1.83
N THR A 30 -12.79 -6.79 2.82
CA THR A 30 -13.85 -6.73 3.84
C THR A 30 -14.83 -5.59 3.59
N SER A 31 -14.41 -4.54 2.86
CA SER A 31 -15.29 -3.46 2.44
C SER A 31 -14.81 -2.85 1.11
N ALA A 32 -15.73 -2.82 0.13
CA ALA A 32 -15.42 -2.35 -1.21
C ALA A 32 -15.39 -0.83 -1.32
N PHE A 33 -14.69 -0.33 -2.35
CA PHE A 33 -14.72 1.05 -2.80
C PHE A 33 -16.12 1.43 -3.30
N GLY A 34 -16.54 2.67 -3.05
CA GLY A 34 -17.79 3.23 -3.57
C GLY A 34 -18.86 3.46 -2.50
N TRP A 35 -20.08 3.72 -2.95
CA TRP A 35 -21.19 4.03 -2.05
C TRP A 35 -21.61 2.80 -1.23
N ARG A 36 -21.68 2.97 0.10
CA ARG A 36 -22.07 1.92 1.04
C ARG A 36 -22.66 2.50 2.32
N VAL A 37 -23.38 1.68 3.10
CA VAL A 37 -23.75 2.03 4.47
C VAL A 37 -22.48 1.98 5.35
N HIS A 38 -22.18 3.08 6.03
CA HIS A 38 -21.00 3.18 6.89
C HIS A 38 -21.19 2.32 8.14
N PRO A 39 -20.23 1.43 8.49
CA PRO A 39 -20.40 0.41 9.53
C PRO A 39 -20.57 0.96 10.95
N ILE A 40 -20.11 2.19 11.21
CA ILE A 40 -20.21 2.83 12.53
C ILE A 40 -21.39 3.78 12.60
N SER A 41 -21.53 4.69 11.61
CA SER A 41 -22.60 5.71 11.63
C SER A 41 -23.94 5.24 11.08
N GLY A 42 -23.97 4.14 10.31
CA GLY A 42 -25.16 3.67 9.62
C GLY A 42 -25.62 4.54 8.44
N GLU A 43 -24.87 5.59 8.12
CA GLU A 43 -25.18 6.51 7.04
C GLU A 43 -24.70 6.01 5.70
N TRP A 44 -25.36 6.42 4.62
CA TRP A 44 -24.91 6.18 3.27
C TRP A 44 -23.73 7.09 2.94
N LYS A 45 -22.54 6.50 2.80
CA LYS A 45 -21.30 7.23 2.55
C LYS A 45 -20.51 6.62 1.42
N PHE A 46 -19.75 7.48 0.73
CA PHE A 46 -18.77 7.04 -0.26
C PHE A 46 -17.49 6.58 0.43
N HIS A 47 -17.07 5.35 0.17
CA HIS A 47 -15.83 4.76 0.65
C HIS A 47 -14.72 5.03 -0.38
N THR A 48 -13.75 5.84 -0.02
CA THR A 48 -12.70 6.35 -0.92
C THR A 48 -11.61 5.35 -1.24
N GLY A 49 -11.60 4.20 -0.56
CA GLY A 49 -10.63 3.13 -0.72
C GLY A 49 -11.25 1.74 -0.67
N VAL A 50 -10.44 0.75 -0.44
CA VAL A 50 -10.83 -0.62 -0.14
C VAL A 50 -10.29 -1.01 1.23
N ASP A 51 -11.09 -1.71 2.04
CA ASP A 51 -10.62 -2.26 3.30
C ASP A 51 -10.22 -3.73 3.10
N LEU A 52 -8.98 -4.04 3.49
CA LEU A 52 -8.39 -5.37 3.39
C LEU A 52 -8.21 -5.95 4.80
N GLY A 53 -8.86 -7.07 5.08
CA GLY A 53 -8.95 -7.72 6.38
C GLY A 53 -7.67 -8.46 6.81
N TYR A 54 -6.55 -7.77 6.76
CA TYR A 54 -5.30 -8.29 7.29
C TYR A 54 -5.24 -8.16 8.81
N ALA A 55 -4.57 -9.11 9.46
CA ALA A 55 -4.37 -9.09 10.91
C ALA A 55 -3.48 -7.90 11.32
N GLU A 56 -3.70 -7.39 12.53
CA GLU A 56 -2.82 -6.40 13.16
C GLU A 56 -1.37 -6.89 13.19
N GLY A 57 -0.43 -5.99 12.91
CA GLY A 57 1.00 -6.31 12.80
C GLY A 57 1.43 -6.88 11.45
N THR A 58 0.50 -7.10 10.49
CA THR A 58 0.87 -7.52 9.13
C THR A 58 1.68 -6.41 8.45
N PRO A 59 2.88 -6.72 7.86
CA PRO A 59 3.68 -5.74 7.16
C PRO A 59 2.96 -5.18 5.92
N ILE A 60 3.06 -3.87 5.72
CA ILE A 60 2.49 -3.16 4.57
C ILE A 60 3.62 -2.75 3.63
N PRO A 61 3.79 -3.41 2.46
CA PRO A 61 4.74 -2.97 1.46
C PRO A 61 4.19 -1.81 0.62
N ALA A 62 5.06 -0.90 0.19
CA ALA A 62 4.72 0.12 -0.80
C ALA A 62 4.37 -0.54 -2.14
N LEU A 63 3.24 -0.16 -2.75
CA LEU A 63 2.78 -0.72 -4.03
C LEU A 63 3.61 -0.27 -5.22
N PHE A 64 4.20 0.93 -5.17
CA PHE A 64 5.03 1.52 -6.21
C PHE A 64 6.15 2.34 -5.58
N ASP A 65 7.16 2.65 -6.38
CA ASP A 65 8.16 3.67 -6.04
C ASP A 65 7.47 5.01 -5.80
N GLY A 66 7.87 5.74 -4.75
CA GLY A 66 7.21 7.01 -4.43
C GLY A 66 7.93 7.87 -3.41
N ILE A 67 7.38 9.04 -3.19
CA ILE A 67 7.82 10.02 -2.20
C ILE A 67 6.75 10.11 -1.12
N VAL A 68 7.14 10.03 0.14
CA VAL A 68 6.23 10.17 1.29
C VAL A 68 5.75 11.62 1.40
N ILE A 69 4.44 11.83 1.24
CA ILE A 69 3.79 13.14 1.33
C ILE A 69 3.18 13.36 2.72
N GLN A 70 2.64 12.29 3.32
CA GLN A 70 2.14 12.28 4.70
C GLN A 70 2.62 11.04 5.43
N SER A 71 2.92 11.19 6.73
CA SER A 71 3.35 10.10 7.61
C SER A 71 2.95 10.43 9.04
N GLY A 72 2.11 9.62 9.66
CA GLY A 72 1.63 9.77 11.02
C GLY A 72 0.12 10.00 11.12
N ASN A 73 -0.35 10.54 12.27
CA ASN A 73 -1.76 10.76 12.54
C ASN A 73 -2.12 12.25 12.35
N TYR A 74 -3.09 12.53 11.47
CA TYR A 74 -3.54 13.89 11.14
C TYR A 74 -4.92 14.22 11.72
N THR A 75 -5.47 13.37 12.60
CA THR A 75 -6.78 13.56 13.25
C THR A 75 -7.98 13.67 12.26
N ASP A 76 -7.83 13.07 11.11
CA ASP A 76 -8.79 13.06 9.99
C ASP A 76 -9.66 11.79 9.92
N GLY A 77 -9.51 10.90 10.91
CA GLY A 77 -10.20 9.61 11.01
C GLY A 77 -9.39 8.43 10.49
N PHE A 78 -8.36 8.65 9.66
CA PHE A 78 -7.50 7.59 9.12
C PHE A 78 -6.51 7.01 10.15
N GLY A 79 -6.37 7.63 11.33
CA GLY A 79 -5.39 7.22 12.33
C GLY A 79 -3.97 7.42 11.83
N ASN A 80 -3.08 6.49 12.17
CA ASN A 80 -1.73 6.49 11.60
C ASN A 80 -1.80 6.11 10.13
N GLN A 81 -1.19 6.92 9.28
CA GLN A 81 -1.29 6.77 7.83
C GLN A 81 0.00 7.15 7.11
N VAL A 82 0.15 6.64 5.90
CA VAL A 82 1.17 7.05 4.94
C VAL A 82 0.48 7.39 3.63
N LEU A 83 0.80 8.56 3.06
CA LEU A 83 0.43 8.95 1.70
C LEU A 83 1.70 9.02 0.87
N LEU A 84 1.77 8.20 -0.20
CA LEU A 84 2.85 8.19 -1.18
C LEU A 84 2.40 8.87 -2.48
N TYR A 85 3.23 9.76 -3.02
CA TYR A 85 3.14 10.24 -4.39
C TYR A 85 4.03 9.41 -5.30
N HIS A 86 3.51 8.99 -6.44
CA HIS A 86 4.19 8.16 -7.43
C HIS A 86 4.47 8.98 -8.71
N PRO A 87 5.66 9.60 -8.83
CA PRO A 87 5.95 10.51 -9.95
C PRO A 87 5.86 9.85 -11.33
N ALA A 88 6.18 8.56 -11.44
CA ALA A 88 6.13 7.82 -12.69
C ALA A 88 4.72 7.71 -13.30
N TYR A 89 3.68 7.78 -12.44
CA TYR A 89 2.28 7.59 -12.83
C TYR A 89 1.41 8.81 -12.58
N ASP A 90 1.94 9.84 -11.90
CA ASP A 90 1.20 11.01 -11.40
C ASP A 90 -0.03 10.61 -10.58
N THR A 91 0.18 9.69 -9.62
CA THR A 91 -0.85 9.11 -8.76
C THR A 91 -0.41 9.09 -7.30
N TYR A 92 -1.35 8.80 -6.40
CA TYR A 92 -1.05 8.59 -4.98
C TYR A 92 -1.64 7.28 -4.49
N THR A 93 -1.00 6.70 -3.46
CA THR A 93 -1.60 5.65 -2.62
C THR A 93 -1.59 6.09 -1.16
N ARG A 94 -2.70 5.85 -0.46
CA ARG A 94 -2.81 6.03 1.00
C ARG A 94 -2.97 4.68 1.65
N TYR A 95 -2.22 4.51 2.74
CA TYR A 95 -2.27 3.36 3.63
C TYR A 95 -2.68 3.89 5.00
N ALA A 96 -3.81 3.43 5.56
CA ALA A 96 -4.36 3.98 6.79
C ALA A 96 -4.67 2.92 7.85
N HIS A 97 -5.04 3.38 9.05
CA HIS A 97 -5.33 2.62 10.25
C HIS A 97 -4.13 1.82 10.77
N MET A 98 -2.90 2.27 10.45
CA MET A 98 -1.66 1.57 10.78
C MET A 98 -1.42 1.55 12.31
N SER A 99 -0.82 0.47 12.83
CA SER A 99 -0.29 0.47 14.21
C SER A 99 1.02 1.24 14.27
N ASP A 100 1.91 1.01 13.32
CA ASP A 100 3.24 1.60 13.25
C ASP A 100 3.54 2.15 11.86
N VAL A 101 4.26 3.27 11.82
CA VAL A 101 4.73 3.93 10.59
C VAL A 101 6.25 3.98 10.62
N TYR A 102 6.91 3.48 9.57
CA TYR A 102 8.37 3.33 9.51
C TYR A 102 9.07 4.35 8.60
N VAL A 103 8.31 5.24 7.99
CA VAL A 103 8.82 6.19 7.00
C VAL A 103 8.52 7.63 7.40
N SER A 104 9.29 8.58 6.86
CA SER A 104 9.15 10.00 7.15
C SER A 104 8.82 10.80 5.90
N VAL A 105 8.14 11.94 6.07
CA VAL A 105 7.82 12.87 4.97
C VAL A 105 9.08 13.26 4.20
N ASN A 106 8.96 13.36 2.87
CA ASN A 106 10.02 13.58 1.88
C ASN A 106 10.97 12.40 1.65
N GLN A 107 10.79 11.27 2.33
CA GLN A 107 11.57 10.06 2.06
C GLN A 107 11.14 9.44 0.71
N TYR A 108 12.12 9.03 -0.11
CA TYR A 108 11.86 8.20 -1.29
C TYR A 108 11.80 6.74 -0.88
N ILE A 109 10.78 6.03 -1.34
CA ILE A 109 10.50 4.62 -1.01
C ILE A 109 10.46 3.84 -2.32
N MET A 110 11.18 2.73 -2.39
CA MET A 110 11.07 1.77 -3.49
C MET A 110 9.88 0.83 -3.28
N GLN A 111 9.30 0.38 -4.37
CA GLN A 111 8.26 -0.66 -4.37
C GLN A 111 8.69 -1.88 -3.54
N GLY A 112 7.77 -2.42 -2.75
CA GLY A 112 7.99 -3.59 -1.91
C GLY A 112 8.65 -3.30 -0.55
N ILE A 113 9.18 -2.10 -0.33
CA ILE A 113 9.70 -1.71 1.00
C ILE A 113 8.54 -1.62 1.99
N VAL A 114 8.71 -2.22 3.18
CA VAL A 114 7.73 -2.16 4.26
C VAL A 114 7.70 -0.76 4.85
N ILE A 115 6.55 -0.09 4.78
CA ILE A 115 6.33 1.29 5.23
C ILE A 115 5.69 1.39 6.62
N GLY A 116 5.25 0.26 7.18
CA GLY A 116 4.67 0.13 8.50
C GLY A 116 3.85 -1.15 8.64
N LEU A 117 2.98 -1.19 9.65
CA LEU A 117 2.19 -2.37 10.00
C LEU A 117 0.69 -2.06 10.01
N VAL A 118 -0.11 -3.04 9.63
CA VAL A 118 -1.59 -3.01 9.80
C VAL A 118 -1.94 -2.83 11.27
N GLY A 119 -2.94 -2.02 11.55
CA GLY A 119 -3.44 -1.77 12.89
C GLY A 119 -4.93 -1.51 12.94
N ALA A 120 -5.35 -0.85 14.00
CA ALA A 120 -6.74 -0.46 14.28
C ALA A 120 -6.81 0.98 14.80
N THR A 121 -5.93 1.87 14.32
CA THR A 121 -5.91 3.28 14.75
C THR A 121 -6.92 4.12 13.96
N GLY A 122 -7.38 5.23 14.55
CA GLY A 122 -8.38 6.10 13.94
C GLY A 122 -9.81 5.63 14.14
N TYR A 123 -10.70 5.95 13.18
CA TYR A 123 -12.15 5.69 13.30
C TYR A 123 -12.53 4.36 12.67
N VAL A 124 -12.30 3.25 13.38
CA VAL A 124 -12.46 1.87 12.90
C VAL A 124 -13.13 0.97 13.91
N THR A 125 -13.67 -0.17 13.45
CA THR A 125 -14.28 -1.21 14.30
C THR A 125 -13.33 -2.37 14.60
N GLY A 126 -12.20 -2.48 13.91
CA GLY A 126 -11.22 -3.54 14.08
C GLY A 126 -10.05 -3.41 13.13
N ALA A 127 -9.06 -4.29 13.28
CA ALA A 127 -7.85 -4.25 12.49
C ALA A 127 -8.11 -4.53 11.00
N HIS A 128 -7.60 -3.67 10.13
CA HIS A 128 -7.59 -3.82 8.67
C HIS A 128 -6.64 -2.80 8.04
N LEU A 129 -6.29 -3.00 6.79
CA LEU A 129 -5.65 -1.99 5.96
C LEU A 129 -6.72 -1.27 5.14
N HIS A 130 -6.88 0.05 5.34
CA HIS A 130 -7.59 0.91 4.39
C HIS A 130 -6.60 1.39 3.34
N LEU A 131 -6.86 1.04 2.07
CA LEU A 131 -6.01 1.40 0.93
C LEU A 131 -6.79 2.29 -0.02
N GLU A 132 -6.24 3.48 -0.33
CA GLU A 132 -6.76 4.36 -1.39
C GLU A 132 -5.81 4.41 -2.58
N TYR A 133 -6.39 4.56 -3.76
CA TYR A 133 -5.68 4.89 -5.00
C TYR A 133 -6.26 6.17 -5.58
N ILE A 134 -5.42 7.18 -5.79
CA ILE A 134 -5.83 8.51 -6.21
C ILE A 134 -5.11 8.81 -7.53
N VAL A 135 -5.88 9.11 -8.55
CA VAL A 135 -5.41 9.32 -9.93
C VAL A 135 -5.77 10.71 -10.43
N ARG A 136 -5.08 11.18 -11.44
CA ARG A 136 -5.45 12.42 -12.12
C ARG A 136 -6.67 12.18 -13.01
N GLY A 137 -7.76 12.90 -12.76
CA GLY A 137 -8.96 12.89 -13.58
C GLY A 137 -8.80 13.68 -14.89
N ALA A 138 -9.76 13.53 -15.78
CA ALA A 138 -9.75 14.16 -17.11
C ALA A 138 -9.74 15.70 -17.08
N ASN A 139 -10.26 16.31 -16.00
CA ASN A 139 -10.25 17.76 -15.77
C ASN A 139 -8.95 18.28 -15.11
N GLY A 140 -8.01 17.37 -14.82
CA GLY A 140 -6.74 17.69 -14.15
C GLY A 140 -6.78 17.62 -12.62
N ASP A 141 -7.95 17.45 -12.00
CA ASP A 141 -8.06 17.24 -10.56
C ASP A 141 -7.71 15.81 -10.17
N TYR A 142 -7.31 15.58 -8.92
CA TYR A 142 -7.12 14.24 -8.38
C TYR A 142 -8.44 13.69 -7.87
N VAL A 143 -8.73 12.43 -8.22
CA VAL A 143 -9.94 11.71 -7.87
C VAL A 143 -9.63 10.33 -7.33
N TYR A 144 -10.47 9.81 -6.45
CA TYR A 144 -10.35 8.44 -5.95
C TYR A 144 -10.76 7.45 -7.03
N ALA A 145 -9.94 6.42 -7.22
CA ALA A 145 -10.21 5.28 -8.09
C ALA A 145 -10.30 4.00 -7.25
N ASN A 146 -11.00 2.98 -7.77
CA ASN A 146 -11.05 1.69 -7.09
C ASN A 146 -9.65 1.05 -7.07
N PRO A 147 -9.03 0.85 -5.88
CA PRO A 147 -7.68 0.29 -5.80
C PRO A 147 -7.54 -1.10 -6.40
N LEU A 148 -8.62 -1.88 -6.49
CA LEU A 148 -8.59 -3.25 -7.01
C LEU A 148 -8.19 -3.34 -8.50
N ILE A 149 -8.23 -2.23 -9.24
CA ILE A 149 -7.73 -2.19 -10.63
C ILE A 149 -6.23 -2.46 -10.73
N LEU A 150 -5.47 -2.27 -9.62
CA LEU A 150 -4.03 -2.50 -9.57
C LEU A 150 -3.66 -4.00 -9.65
N TRP A 151 -4.64 -4.91 -9.51
CA TRP A 151 -4.48 -6.38 -9.54
C TRP A 151 -5.30 -7.06 -10.64
N GLN A 152 -5.72 -6.31 -11.68
CA GLN A 152 -6.47 -6.84 -12.83
C GLN A 152 -5.57 -7.16 -14.01
#